data_18de79f2c93f615c2a0514ae50c05fe6
#
_entry.id   18de79f2c93f615c2a0514ae50c05fe6
#
_cell.length_a   1.000
_cell.length_b   1.000
_cell.length_c   1.000
_cell.angle_alpha   90.00
_cell.angle_beta   90.00
_cell.angle_gamma   90.00
#
_symmetry.space_group_name_H-M   'P 1'
#
loop_
_entity.id
_entity.type
_entity.pdbx_description
1 polymer ?
#
loop_
_entity_poly.entity_id
_entity_poly.type
_entity_poly.pdbx_seq_one_letter_code
_entity_poly.pdbx_strand_id
1 'polypeptide(L)'
;MSNSTVVVVTGVSSGIGRAAAEKFAKRGCRVFGTVRSIAKAAPLPGVELVEMDVRDDASVKTGIQSIIDRAKRIDVLVNNAGMSLTGAVEETATAEAASLFDTNVLSILRTAQAVLPHMRARRSGRIVNVSSVLGFLPAPYMGLYSASKHAVEGLTESLDHEVRQFGIRATLVEPSFTRTNLDINAPQASSKIADYDRERALASNAVVGSVKSAPEPGGVANAIVEAALGTWRMRRTPAGQASLLSKLRRFMPAGPVDASLRKSFGLG
;
A
#
# COMPACT_ATOMS: atom_id res chain seq x y z
N MET A 1 -21.25 24.66 -7.01
CA MET A 1 -20.29 23.83 -6.22
C MET A 1 -19.46 23.04 -7.21
N SER A 2 -18.14 23.08 -7.12
CA SER A 2 -17.24 22.35 -8.05
C SER A 2 -17.56 20.86 -8.01
N ASN A 3 -17.82 20.28 -9.17
CA ASN A 3 -18.15 18.85 -9.33
C ASN A 3 -16.89 17.96 -9.33
N SER A 4 -15.80 18.42 -8.70
CA SER A 4 -14.52 17.73 -8.65
C SER A 4 -14.60 16.46 -7.81
N THR A 5 -14.01 15.38 -8.27
CA THR A 5 -13.88 14.12 -7.52
C THR A 5 -13.09 14.34 -6.23
N VAL A 6 -13.64 13.92 -5.09
CA VAL A 6 -12.99 14.01 -3.78
C VAL A 6 -12.20 12.75 -3.49
N VAL A 7 -10.90 12.89 -3.33
CA VAL A 7 -9.95 11.79 -3.15
C VAL A 7 -9.25 11.92 -1.80
N VAL A 8 -9.22 10.84 -1.03
CA VAL A 8 -8.42 10.72 0.19
C VAL A 8 -7.26 9.76 -0.08
N VAL A 9 -6.03 10.17 0.23
CA VAL A 9 -4.83 9.34 0.10
C VAL A 9 -4.14 9.25 1.46
N THR A 10 -3.95 8.04 1.98
CA THR A 10 -3.25 7.85 3.25
C THR A 10 -1.73 7.80 3.05
N GLY A 11 -0.97 8.44 3.96
CA GLY A 11 0.49 8.40 3.97
C GLY A 11 1.14 9.18 2.83
N VAL A 12 0.83 10.48 2.70
CA VAL A 12 1.35 11.34 1.61
C VAL A 12 2.64 12.09 1.94
N SER A 13 3.29 11.79 3.07
CA SER A 13 4.53 12.48 3.45
C SER A 13 5.68 12.26 2.46
N SER A 14 5.70 11.11 1.76
CA SER A 14 6.77 10.76 0.82
C SER A 14 6.32 9.67 -0.17
N GLY A 15 7.18 9.27 -1.08
CA GLY A 15 7.09 8.09 -1.92
C GLY A 15 5.83 8.03 -2.81
N ILE A 16 5.24 6.84 -2.88
CA ILE A 16 4.10 6.55 -3.77
C ILE A 16 2.88 7.42 -3.41
N GLY A 17 2.56 7.55 -2.10
CA GLY A 17 1.41 8.33 -1.66
C GLY A 17 1.50 9.81 -2.04
N ARG A 18 2.69 10.41 -1.87
CA ARG A 18 2.96 11.79 -2.29
C ARG A 18 2.76 11.94 -3.80
N ALA A 19 3.41 11.08 -4.58
CA ALA A 19 3.32 11.11 -6.03
C ALA A 19 1.87 10.89 -6.56
N ALA A 20 1.11 10.02 -5.90
CA ALA A 20 -0.30 9.79 -6.24
C ALA A 20 -1.16 11.03 -5.93
N ALA A 21 -1.01 11.62 -4.74
CA ALA A 21 -1.75 12.82 -4.34
C ALA A 21 -1.49 13.99 -5.31
N GLU A 22 -0.23 14.23 -5.67
CA GLU A 22 0.14 15.25 -6.67
C GLU A 22 -0.52 15.00 -8.04
N LYS A 23 -0.58 13.73 -8.47
CA LYS A 23 -1.20 13.38 -9.76
C LYS A 23 -2.72 13.57 -9.74
N PHE A 24 -3.40 13.23 -8.64
CA PHE A 24 -4.82 13.51 -8.48
C PHE A 24 -5.10 15.01 -8.51
N ALA A 25 -4.29 15.81 -7.81
CA ALA A 25 -4.43 17.27 -7.82
C ALA A 25 -4.24 17.85 -9.25
N LYS A 26 -3.23 17.37 -9.99
CA LYS A 26 -3.03 17.74 -11.40
C LYS A 26 -4.17 17.31 -12.33
N ARG A 27 -4.96 16.32 -11.96
CA ARG A 27 -6.18 15.89 -12.67
C ARG A 27 -7.44 16.68 -12.27
N GLY A 28 -7.30 17.72 -11.44
CA GLY A 28 -8.41 18.56 -11.00
C GLY A 28 -9.28 17.94 -9.89
N CYS A 29 -8.81 16.87 -9.25
CA CYS A 29 -9.47 16.33 -8.08
C CYS A 29 -9.26 17.23 -6.85
N ARG A 30 -10.23 17.26 -5.94
CA ARG A 30 -10.04 17.79 -4.60
C ARG A 30 -9.39 16.70 -3.74
N VAL A 31 -8.15 16.90 -3.33
CA VAL A 31 -7.33 15.87 -2.70
C VAL A 31 -7.09 16.18 -1.23
N PHE A 32 -7.39 15.21 -0.38
CA PHE A 32 -7.02 15.19 1.04
C PHE A 32 -5.91 14.14 1.23
N GLY A 33 -4.75 14.60 1.68
CA GLY A 33 -3.61 13.74 1.96
C GLY A 33 -3.41 13.59 3.46
N THR A 34 -3.31 12.36 3.98
CA THR A 34 -3.12 12.19 5.41
C THR A 34 -1.66 12.01 5.80
N VAL A 35 -1.30 12.61 6.92
CA VAL A 35 0.02 12.54 7.55
C VAL A 35 -0.14 12.38 9.06
N ARG A 36 0.84 11.79 9.74
CA ARG A 36 0.80 11.62 11.21
C ARG A 36 0.99 12.94 11.97
N SER A 37 1.63 13.92 11.34
CA SER A 37 1.81 15.26 11.91
C SER A 37 1.94 16.26 10.78
N ILE A 38 1.03 17.24 10.74
CA ILE A 38 1.05 18.33 9.75
C ILE A 38 2.27 19.21 9.98
N ALA A 39 2.64 19.46 11.24
CA ALA A 39 3.78 20.31 11.59
C ALA A 39 5.13 19.79 11.06
N LYS A 40 5.24 18.47 10.82
CA LYS A 40 6.45 17.80 10.29
C LYS A 40 6.36 17.51 8.79
N ALA A 41 5.21 17.76 8.17
CA ALA A 41 4.98 17.43 6.76
C ALA A 41 5.42 18.59 5.86
N ALA A 42 6.17 18.26 4.79
CA ALA A 42 6.44 19.23 3.75
C ALA A 42 5.14 19.59 3.01
N PRO A 43 4.93 20.87 2.65
CA PRO A 43 3.78 21.29 1.86
C PRO A 43 3.62 20.47 0.58
N LEU A 44 2.38 20.23 0.19
CA LEU A 44 2.04 19.46 -1.01
C LEU A 44 1.05 20.29 -1.84
N PRO A 45 1.51 20.97 -2.92
CA PRO A 45 0.67 21.86 -3.70
C PRO A 45 -0.60 21.17 -4.24
N GLY A 46 -1.75 21.80 -4.04
CA GLY A 46 -3.04 21.28 -4.48
C GLY A 46 -3.60 20.13 -3.63
N VAL A 47 -2.98 19.82 -2.48
CA VAL A 47 -3.42 18.77 -1.55
C VAL A 47 -3.69 19.39 -0.17
N GLU A 48 -4.88 19.16 0.34
CA GLU A 48 -5.25 19.54 1.71
C GLU A 48 -4.74 18.47 2.68
N LEU A 49 -3.80 18.85 3.57
CA LEU A 49 -3.27 17.90 4.56
C LEU A 49 -4.26 17.72 5.72
N VAL A 50 -4.38 16.47 6.17
CA VAL A 50 -5.17 16.05 7.33
C VAL A 50 -4.30 15.24 8.26
N GLU A 51 -4.28 15.56 9.54
CA GLU A 51 -3.58 14.77 10.54
C GLU A 51 -4.39 13.52 10.84
N MET A 52 -3.76 12.35 10.63
CA MET A 52 -4.40 11.05 10.84
C MET A 52 -3.34 9.95 11.00
N ASP A 53 -3.28 9.31 12.16
CA ASP A 53 -2.56 8.05 12.34
C ASP A 53 -3.50 6.89 12.00
N VAL A 54 -3.18 6.15 10.95
CA VAL A 54 -3.99 5.01 10.48
C VAL A 54 -4.02 3.82 11.45
N ARG A 55 -3.19 3.84 12.51
CA ARG A 55 -3.15 2.81 13.56
C ARG A 55 -4.06 3.13 14.74
N ASP A 56 -4.64 4.31 14.77
CA ASP A 56 -5.50 4.77 15.86
C ASP A 56 -6.93 4.97 15.36
N ASP A 57 -7.88 4.25 15.96
CA ASP A 57 -9.29 4.25 15.56
C ASP A 57 -9.93 5.64 15.71
N ALA A 58 -9.61 6.36 16.80
CA ALA A 58 -10.15 7.68 17.07
C ALA A 58 -9.59 8.73 16.08
N SER A 59 -8.28 8.62 15.79
CA SER A 59 -7.61 9.47 14.80
C SER A 59 -8.19 9.27 13.40
N VAL A 60 -8.42 8.02 12.98
CA VAL A 60 -9.04 7.72 11.68
C VAL A 60 -10.47 8.27 11.61
N LYS A 61 -11.28 8.02 12.65
CA LYS A 61 -12.65 8.51 12.70
C LYS A 61 -12.71 10.04 12.63
N THR A 62 -11.89 10.73 13.41
CA THR A 62 -11.82 12.19 13.43
C THR A 62 -11.32 12.76 12.11
N GLY A 63 -10.25 12.19 11.55
CA GLY A 63 -9.70 12.62 10.26
C GLY A 63 -10.70 12.47 9.10
N ILE A 64 -11.35 11.32 9.00
CA ILE A 64 -12.38 11.10 7.97
C ILE A 64 -13.58 12.02 8.17
N GLN A 65 -14.06 12.20 9.41
CA GLN A 65 -15.17 13.11 9.70
C GLN A 65 -14.82 14.55 9.30
N SER A 66 -13.62 15.03 9.63
CA SER A 66 -13.14 16.37 9.21
C SER A 66 -13.18 16.54 7.68
N ILE A 67 -12.81 15.49 6.92
CA ILE A 67 -12.90 15.53 5.46
C ILE A 67 -14.36 15.61 4.99
N ILE A 68 -15.24 14.81 5.58
CA ILE A 68 -16.68 14.81 5.26
C ILE A 68 -17.30 16.18 5.57
N ASP A 69 -16.94 16.81 6.69
CA ASP A 69 -17.47 18.13 7.07
C ASP A 69 -17.07 19.22 6.06
N ARG A 70 -15.86 19.12 5.52
CA ARG A 70 -15.28 20.08 4.55
C ARG A 70 -15.72 19.82 3.10
N ALA A 71 -15.77 18.56 2.69
CA ALA A 71 -16.05 18.18 1.31
C ALA A 71 -17.45 17.63 1.07
N LYS A 72 -18.20 17.28 2.12
CA LYS A 72 -19.53 16.66 2.11
C LYS A 72 -19.59 15.28 1.47
N ARG A 73 -18.45 14.77 0.98
CA ARG A 73 -18.34 13.47 0.31
C ARG A 73 -16.90 12.97 0.25
N ILE A 74 -16.75 11.66 0.07
CA ILE A 74 -15.49 11.01 -0.36
C ILE A 74 -15.87 10.09 -1.52
N ASP A 75 -15.26 10.28 -2.69
CA ASP A 75 -15.50 9.46 -3.87
C ASP A 75 -14.47 8.35 -4.00
N VAL A 76 -13.24 8.63 -3.60
CA VAL A 76 -12.12 7.70 -3.68
C VAL A 76 -11.35 7.70 -2.35
N LEU A 77 -11.09 6.50 -1.84
CA LEU A 77 -10.12 6.26 -0.76
C LEU A 77 -8.94 5.48 -1.33
N VAL A 78 -7.73 5.98 -1.15
CA VAL A 78 -6.48 5.28 -1.46
C VAL A 78 -5.76 4.93 -0.17
N ASN A 79 -5.77 3.66 0.21
CA ASN A 79 -5.00 3.11 1.31
C ASN A 79 -3.57 2.83 0.84
N ASN A 80 -2.70 3.80 1.04
CA ASN A 80 -1.29 3.72 0.67
C ASN A 80 -0.36 3.67 1.89
N ALA A 81 -0.78 4.18 3.05
CA ALA A 81 0.03 4.11 4.26
C ALA A 81 0.45 2.66 4.55
N GLY A 82 1.72 2.47 4.84
CA GLY A 82 2.26 1.14 5.09
C GLY A 82 3.70 1.21 5.60
N MET A 83 4.20 0.08 6.05
CA MET A 83 5.58 -0.13 6.47
C MET A 83 6.10 -1.47 5.95
N SER A 84 7.42 -1.60 5.87
CA SER A 84 8.12 -2.85 5.57
C SER A 84 8.81 -3.37 6.84
N LEU A 85 9.16 -4.64 6.86
CA LEU A 85 9.93 -5.30 7.92
C LEU A 85 10.82 -6.36 7.27
N THR A 86 12.10 -6.36 7.63
CA THR A 86 13.07 -7.35 7.12
C THR A 86 13.68 -8.15 8.26
N GLY A 87 13.87 -9.44 8.06
CA GLY A 87 14.47 -10.38 9.01
C GLY A 87 13.96 -11.80 8.80
N ALA A 88 14.65 -12.77 9.38
CA ALA A 88 14.15 -14.14 9.42
C ALA A 88 12.87 -14.20 10.26
N VAL A 89 11.98 -15.14 9.95
CA VAL A 89 10.73 -15.31 10.71
C VAL A 89 11.03 -15.62 12.18
N GLU A 90 12.05 -16.42 12.44
CA GLU A 90 12.48 -16.78 13.80
C GLU A 90 13.04 -15.58 14.59
N GLU A 91 13.60 -14.61 13.91
CA GLU A 91 14.17 -13.37 14.50
C GLU A 91 13.11 -12.31 14.81
N THR A 92 11.91 -12.45 14.25
CA THR A 92 10.86 -11.43 14.34
C THR A 92 10.01 -11.62 15.58
N ALA A 93 10.03 -10.65 16.48
CA ALA A 93 9.18 -10.68 17.65
C ALA A 93 7.69 -10.56 17.26
N THR A 94 6.81 -11.24 18.01
CA THR A 94 5.37 -11.18 17.78
C THR A 94 4.82 -9.74 17.83
N ALA A 95 5.38 -8.89 18.68
CA ALA A 95 5.00 -7.47 18.77
C ALA A 95 5.37 -6.68 17.49
N GLU A 96 6.49 -7.00 16.85
CA GLU A 96 6.89 -6.39 15.57
C GLU A 96 5.94 -6.83 14.44
N ALA A 97 5.61 -8.12 14.41
CA ALA A 97 4.62 -8.66 13.48
C ALA A 97 3.24 -8.00 13.67
N ALA A 98 2.78 -7.87 14.92
CA ALA A 98 1.52 -7.20 15.25
C ALA A 98 1.52 -5.74 14.78
N SER A 99 2.59 -4.97 15.01
CA SER A 99 2.73 -3.59 14.55
C SER A 99 2.71 -3.46 13.02
N LEU A 100 3.35 -4.41 12.32
CA LEU A 100 3.33 -4.49 10.86
C LEU A 100 1.90 -4.73 10.33
N PHE A 101 1.20 -5.71 10.90
CA PHE A 101 -0.19 -6.02 10.52
C PHE A 101 -1.14 -4.87 10.87
N ASP A 102 -0.96 -4.23 12.01
CA ASP A 102 -1.74 -3.06 12.42
C ASP A 102 -1.62 -1.93 11.38
N THR A 103 -0.40 -1.67 10.91
CA THR A 103 -0.16 -0.64 9.90
C THR A 103 -0.62 -1.05 8.50
N ASN A 104 -0.33 -2.28 8.05
CA ASN A 104 -0.55 -2.68 6.65
C ASN A 104 -1.95 -3.25 6.38
N VAL A 105 -2.60 -3.84 7.38
CA VAL A 105 -3.87 -4.57 7.24
C VAL A 105 -4.99 -3.91 8.01
N LEU A 106 -4.84 -3.74 9.33
CA LEU A 106 -5.92 -3.20 10.17
C LEU A 106 -6.18 -1.73 9.87
N SER A 107 -5.20 -0.97 9.40
CA SER A 107 -5.40 0.39 8.92
C SER A 107 -6.41 0.46 7.76
N ILE A 108 -6.37 -0.52 6.84
CA ILE A 108 -7.32 -0.62 5.72
C ILE A 108 -8.73 -0.89 6.24
N LEU A 109 -8.85 -1.77 7.24
CA LEU A 109 -10.13 -2.04 7.88
C LEU A 109 -10.70 -0.77 8.52
N ARG A 110 -9.91 -0.04 9.33
CA ARG A 110 -10.32 1.20 10.00
C ARG A 110 -10.79 2.26 9.00
N THR A 111 -9.99 2.52 7.98
CA THR A 111 -10.31 3.54 6.97
C THR A 111 -11.53 3.14 6.14
N ALA A 112 -11.66 1.87 5.76
CA ALA A 112 -12.83 1.35 5.05
C ALA A 112 -14.10 1.50 5.90
N GLN A 113 -14.07 1.10 7.17
CA GLN A 113 -15.19 1.26 8.10
C GLN A 113 -15.61 2.72 8.25
N ALA A 114 -14.66 3.64 8.26
CA ALA A 114 -14.94 5.07 8.39
C ALA A 114 -15.57 5.68 7.12
N VAL A 115 -15.19 5.24 5.90
CA VAL A 115 -15.72 5.83 4.66
C VAL A 115 -16.96 5.12 4.11
N LEU A 116 -17.10 3.81 4.34
CA LEU A 116 -18.17 3.00 3.76
C LEU A 116 -19.58 3.47 4.08
N PRO A 117 -19.94 3.94 5.29
CA PRO A 117 -21.26 4.48 5.56
C PRO A 117 -21.63 5.63 4.61
N HIS A 118 -20.67 6.54 4.35
CA HIS A 118 -20.86 7.70 3.46
C HIS A 118 -20.95 7.29 1.99
N MET A 119 -20.09 6.36 1.53
CA MET A 119 -20.12 5.84 0.17
C MET A 119 -21.41 5.02 -0.09
N ARG A 120 -21.84 4.20 0.89
CA ARG A 120 -23.05 3.40 0.81
C ARG A 120 -24.31 4.25 0.71
N ALA A 121 -24.42 5.31 1.53
CA ALA A 121 -25.54 6.25 1.47
C ALA A 121 -25.66 6.93 0.10
N ARG A 122 -24.54 7.14 -0.60
CA ARG A 122 -24.49 7.75 -1.93
C ARG A 122 -24.53 6.71 -3.06
N ARG A 123 -24.49 5.41 -2.74
CA ARG A 123 -24.41 4.29 -3.68
C ARG A 123 -23.28 4.46 -4.71
N SER A 124 -22.16 5.03 -4.29
CA SER A 124 -21.00 5.29 -5.15
C SER A 124 -19.73 5.44 -4.33
N GLY A 125 -18.65 4.80 -4.76
CA GLY A 125 -17.33 4.91 -4.14
C GLY A 125 -16.30 4.02 -4.79
N ARG A 126 -15.03 4.37 -4.61
CA ARG A 126 -13.88 3.57 -5.03
C ARG A 126 -12.87 3.47 -3.89
N ILE A 127 -12.49 2.25 -3.53
CA ILE A 127 -11.42 1.97 -2.57
C ILE A 127 -10.25 1.36 -3.34
N VAL A 128 -9.07 1.97 -3.24
CA VAL A 128 -7.84 1.51 -3.86
C VAL A 128 -6.87 1.12 -2.75
N ASN A 129 -6.53 -0.15 -2.64
CA ASN A 129 -5.57 -0.64 -1.66
C ASN A 129 -4.21 -0.89 -2.33
N VAL A 130 -3.16 -0.25 -1.82
CA VAL A 130 -1.80 -0.44 -2.34
C VAL A 130 -1.22 -1.69 -1.68
N SER A 131 -1.18 -2.77 -2.46
CA SER A 131 -0.56 -4.04 -2.13
C SER A 131 0.92 -4.05 -2.52
N SER A 132 1.40 -5.14 -3.06
CA SER A 132 2.76 -5.36 -3.59
C SER A 132 2.76 -6.62 -4.46
N VAL A 133 3.79 -6.80 -5.29
CA VAL A 133 4.08 -8.12 -5.87
C VAL A 133 4.31 -9.18 -4.79
N LEU A 134 4.72 -8.76 -3.58
CA LEU A 134 4.83 -9.64 -2.42
C LEU A 134 3.46 -9.99 -1.79
N GLY A 135 2.37 -9.52 -2.34
CA GLY A 135 1.01 -9.98 -2.04
C GLY A 135 0.65 -11.30 -2.73
N PHE A 136 1.43 -11.75 -3.72
CA PHE A 136 1.25 -13.04 -4.40
C PHE A 136 2.55 -13.83 -4.59
N LEU A 137 3.73 -13.23 -4.30
CA LEU A 137 5.03 -13.88 -4.28
C LEU A 137 5.66 -13.71 -2.90
N PRO A 138 6.06 -14.77 -2.19
CA PRO A 138 6.86 -14.61 -0.98
C PRO A 138 8.29 -14.20 -1.34
N ALA A 139 8.97 -13.50 -0.43
CA ALA A 139 10.39 -13.19 -0.56
C ALA A 139 11.14 -13.61 0.71
N PRO A 140 12.35 -14.20 0.58
CA PRO A 140 13.21 -14.53 1.71
C PRO A 140 13.49 -13.29 2.57
N TYR A 141 13.52 -13.45 3.89
CA TYR A 141 13.74 -12.38 4.88
C TYR A 141 12.72 -11.22 4.84
N MET A 142 11.61 -11.39 4.10
CA MET A 142 10.46 -10.49 4.06
C MET A 142 9.15 -11.25 4.35
N GLY A 143 9.21 -12.36 5.08
CA GLY A 143 8.08 -13.27 5.30
C GLY A 143 6.87 -12.60 5.89
N LEU A 144 7.04 -11.80 6.98
CA LEU A 144 5.94 -11.10 7.63
C LEU A 144 5.37 -9.99 6.75
N TYR A 145 6.21 -9.25 6.01
CA TYR A 145 5.75 -8.26 5.05
C TYR A 145 4.94 -8.93 3.92
N SER A 146 5.45 -10.01 3.35
CA SER A 146 4.71 -10.79 2.34
C SER A 146 3.36 -11.28 2.88
N ALA A 147 3.34 -11.84 4.10
CA ALA A 147 2.10 -12.27 4.74
C ALA A 147 1.09 -11.13 4.91
N SER A 148 1.55 -9.93 5.34
CA SER A 148 0.68 -8.75 5.44
C SER A 148 0.10 -8.34 4.09
N LYS A 149 0.89 -8.41 3.00
CA LYS A 149 0.41 -8.05 1.66
C LYS A 149 -0.51 -9.13 1.07
N HIS A 150 -0.29 -10.42 1.35
CA HIS A 150 -1.27 -11.48 1.03
C HIS A 150 -2.60 -11.26 1.76
N ALA A 151 -2.56 -10.80 3.03
CA ALA A 151 -3.78 -10.44 3.76
C ALA A 151 -4.52 -9.26 3.11
N VAL A 152 -3.80 -8.25 2.61
CA VAL A 152 -4.40 -7.12 1.85
C VAL A 152 -5.09 -7.61 0.57
N GLU A 153 -4.50 -8.56 -0.16
CA GLU A 153 -5.12 -9.16 -1.35
C GLU A 153 -6.48 -9.81 -1.00
N GLY A 154 -6.48 -10.76 -0.06
CA GLY A 154 -7.70 -11.46 0.33
C GLY A 154 -8.77 -10.54 0.91
N LEU A 155 -8.38 -9.59 1.79
CA LEU A 155 -9.28 -8.58 2.34
C LEU A 155 -9.93 -7.74 1.24
N THR A 156 -9.17 -7.31 0.24
CA THR A 156 -9.67 -6.42 -0.81
C THR A 156 -10.64 -7.15 -1.75
N GLU A 157 -10.34 -8.38 -2.12
CA GLU A 157 -11.22 -9.19 -2.96
C GLU A 157 -12.55 -9.46 -2.27
N SER A 158 -12.50 -9.85 -1.00
CA SER A 158 -13.70 -10.08 -0.19
C SER A 158 -14.53 -8.80 -0.07
N LEU A 159 -13.89 -7.69 0.28
CA LEU A 159 -14.53 -6.39 0.38
C LEU A 159 -15.24 -5.99 -0.92
N ASP A 160 -14.62 -6.19 -2.09
CA ASP A 160 -15.27 -5.85 -3.37
C ASP A 160 -16.57 -6.65 -3.59
N HIS A 161 -16.57 -7.93 -3.22
CA HIS A 161 -17.79 -8.75 -3.29
C HIS A 161 -18.91 -8.20 -2.39
N GLU A 162 -18.57 -7.76 -1.19
CA GLU A 162 -19.53 -7.27 -0.19
C GLU A 162 -20.15 -5.93 -0.59
N VAL A 163 -19.33 -5.00 -1.11
CA VAL A 163 -19.74 -3.59 -1.31
C VAL A 163 -20.30 -3.30 -2.70
N ARG A 164 -20.11 -4.18 -3.69
CA ARG A 164 -20.58 -3.94 -5.07
C ARG A 164 -22.08 -3.75 -5.19
N GLN A 165 -22.87 -4.39 -4.33
CA GLN A 165 -24.32 -4.20 -4.24
C GLN A 165 -24.72 -2.74 -3.91
N PHE A 166 -23.80 -1.97 -3.32
CA PHE A 166 -23.99 -0.55 -3.00
C PHE A 166 -23.38 0.38 -4.05
N GLY A 167 -22.98 -0.13 -5.23
CA GLY A 167 -22.33 0.67 -6.26
C GLY A 167 -20.88 1.10 -5.90
N ILE A 168 -20.29 0.46 -4.89
CA ILE A 168 -18.91 0.71 -4.46
C ILE A 168 -18.02 -0.39 -5.03
N ARG A 169 -16.77 -0.07 -5.40
CA ARG A 169 -15.82 -1.06 -5.87
C ARG A 169 -14.49 -0.91 -5.14
N ALA A 170 -13.91 -2.05 -4.76
CA ALA A 170 -12.55 -2.13 -4.26
C ALA A 170 -11.60 -2.66 -5.34
N THR A 171 -10.32 -2.30 -5.27
CA THR A 171 -9.29 -2.68 -6.24
C THR A 171 -7.91 -2.65 -5.60
N LEU A 172 -7.01 -3.43 -6.16
CA LEU A 172 -5.61 -3.56 -5.76
C LEU A 172 -4.68 -2.86 -6.76
N VAL A 173 -3.62 -2.24 -6.23
CA VAL A 173 -2.45 -1.86 -7.02
C VAL A 173 -1.27 -2.62 -6.45
N GLU A 174 -0.55 -3.35 -7.32
CA GLU A 174 0.51 -4.31 -6.96
C GLU A 174 1.89 -3.82 -7.46
N PRO A 175 2.54 -2.86 -6.79
CA PRO A 175 3.86 -2.39 -7.19
C PRO A 175 4.94 -3.47 -6.98
N SER A 176 5.95 -3.46 -7.81
CA SER A 176 7.27 -4.03 -7.49
C SER A 176 8.12 -3.01 -6.74
N PHE A 177 9.41 -3.31 -6.55
CA PHE A 177 10.34 -2.33 -5.98
C PHE A 177 10.20 -0.99 -6.69
N THR A 178 10.10 0.05 -5.89
CA THR A 178 9.91 1.44 -6.32
C THR A 178 10.88 2.29 -5.52
N ARG A 179 11.53 3.26 -6.14
CA ARG A 179 12.51 4.12 -5.47
C ARG A 179 11.82 4.99 -4.42
N THR A 180 11.70 4.45 -3.22
CA THR A 180 11.12 5.08 -2.03
C THR A 180 11.94 4.74 -0.80
N ASN A 181 11.65 5.41 0.30
CA ASN A 181 12.32 5.13 1.57
C ASN A 181 11.65 3.99 2.37
N LEU A 182 10.60 3.35 1.84
CA LEU A 182 9.85 2.33 2.56
C LEU A 182 10.74 1.16 2.98
N ASP A 183 11.42 0.54 2.01
CA ASP A 183 12.26 -0.63 2.26
C ASP A 183 13.67 -0.24 2.72
N ILE A 184 14.17 0.95 2.32
CA ILE A 184 15.48 1.45 2.78
C ILE A 184 15.46 1.72 4.29
N ASN A 185 14.35 2.29 4.79
CA ASN A 185 14.17 2.60 6.21
C ASN A 185 13.35 1.52 6.94
N ALA A 186 13.21 0.33 6.35
CA ALA A 186 12.50 -0.77 6.98
C ALA A 186 13.20 -1.17 8.29
N PRO A 187 12.48 -1.25 9.40
CA PRO A 187 13.04 -1.85 10.60
C PRO A 187 13.46 -3.29 10.31
N GLN A 188 14.55 -3.69 10.92
CA GLN A 188 15.00 -5.06 10.93
C GLN A 188 14.47 -5.77 12.17
N ALA A 189 14.24 -7.09 12.07
CA ALA A 189 13.90 -7.91 13.22
C ALA A 189 14.90 -7.70 14.37
N SER A 190 14.40 -7.57 15.59
CA SER A 190 15.18 -7.17 16.76
C SER A 190 16.02 -8.29 17.33
N SER A 191 15.58 -9.55 17.23
CA SER A 191 16.21 -10.73 17.83
C SER A 191 17.14 -11.42 16.85
N LYS A 192 18.33 -10.86 16.61
CA LYS A 192 19.29 -11.41 15.65
C LYS A 192 19.90 -12.72 16.14
N ILE A 193 19.89 -13.74 15.25
CA ILE A 193 20.49 -15.05 15.43
C ILE A 193 21.68 -15.15 14.49
N ALA A 194 22.85 -15.50 15.01
CA ALA A 194 24.11 -15.52 14.26
C ALA A 194 24.08 -16.46 13.04
N ASP A 195 23.35 -17.56 13.13
CA ASP A 195 23.21 -18.53 12.04
C ASP A 195 22.56 -17.96 10.77
N TYR A 196 21.80 -16.86 10.90
CA TYR A 196 21.18 -16.13 9.78
C TYR A 196 22.01 -14.96 9.25
N ASP A 197 23.11 -14.55 9.91
CA ASP A 197 23.82 -13.32 9.61
C ASP A 197 24.22 -13.17 8.14
N ARG A 198 24.83 -14.22 7.58
CA ARG A 198 25.30 -14.23 6.18
C ARG A 198 24.14 -14.03 5.19
N GLU A 199 23.12 -14.86 5.31
CA GLU A 199 22.02 -14.89 4.35
C GLU A 199 21.09 -13.68 4.54
N ARG A 200 20.89 -13.22 5.79
CA ARG A 200 20.19 -11.97 6.07
C ARG A 200 20.90 -10.77 5.43
N ALA A 201 22.23 -10.71 5.50
CA ALA A 201 23.01 -9.65 4.86
C ALA A 201 22.86 -9.69 3.33
N LEU A 202 22.93 -10.87 2.71
CA LEU A 202 22.73 -11.04 1.27
C LEU A 202 21.33 -10.58 0.86
N ALA A 203 20.29 -11.02 1.55
CA ALA A 203 18.91 -10.63 1.28
C ALA A 203 18.69 -9.13 1.44
N SER A 204 19.22 -8.53 2.52
CA SER A 204 19.13 -7.09 2.75
C SER A 204 19.83 -6.29 1.63
N ASN A 205 21.02 -6.70 1.21
CA ASN A 205 21.74 -6.07 0.11
C ASN A 205 20.98 -6.18 -1.22
N ALA A 206 20.35 -7.33 -1.49
CA ALA A 206 19.52 -7.54 -2.67
C ALA A 206 18.31 -6.59 -2.68
N VAL A 207 17.63 -6.40 -1.55
CA VAL A 207 16.51 -5.45 -1.41
C VAL A 207 17.00 -4.02 -1.65
N VAL A 208 18.06 -3.58 -0.98
CA VAL A 208 18.64 -2.24 -1.14
C VAL A 208 19.07 -2.00 -2.60
N GLY A 209 19.73 -2.97 -3.22
CA GLY A 209 20.13 -2.91 -4.63
C GLY A 209 18.94 -2.78 -5.57
N SER A 210 17.89 -3.57 -5.32
CA SER A 210 16.65 -3.54 -6.10
C SER A 210 15.94 -2.18 -5.98
N VAL A 211 15.88 -1.60 -4.78
CA VAL A 211 15.27 -0.27 -4.58
C VAL A 211 16.09 0.83 -5.25
N LYS A 212 17.42 0.80 -5.16
CA LYS A 212 18.30 1.79 -5.80
C LYS A 212 18.16 1.81 -7.32
N SER A 213 17.99 0.64 -7.94
CA SER A 213 17.81 0.49 -9.39
C SER A 213 16.34 0.63 -9.85
N ALA A 214 15.39 0.70 -8.91
CA ALA A 214 13.97 0.76 -9.21
C ALA A 214 13.56 2.10 -9.84
N PRO A 215 12.47 2.10 -10.62
CA PRO A 215 11.91 3.32 -11.17
C PRO A 215 11.34 4.23 -10.07
N GLU A 216 11.25 5.52 -10.39
CA GLU A 216 10.60 6.52 -9.55
C GLU A 216 9.10 6.21 -9.33
N PRO A 217 8.46 6.72 -8.26
CA PRO A 217 7.07 6.41 -7.90
C PRO A 217 6.02 6.81 -8.95
N GLY A 218 6.40 7.60 -9.96
CA GLY A 218 5.49 8.15 -10.96
C GLY A 218 4.67 7.12 -11.73
N GLY A 219 5.26 5.95 -12.05
CA GLY A 219 4.57 4.86 -12.73
C GLY A 219 3.48 4.21 -11.86
N VAL A 220 3.81 3.96 -10.59
CA VAL A 220 2.86 3.41 -9.62
C VAL A 220 1.75 4.41 -9.33
N ALA A 221 2.08 5.69 -9.19
CA ALA A 221 1.10 6.76 -9.00
C ALA A 221 0.11 6.85 -10.17
N ASN A 222 0.56 6.65 -11.41
CA ASN A 222 -0.34 6.55 -12.57
C ASN A 222 -1.30 5.35 -12.44
N ALA A 223 -0.78 4.18 -12.04
CA ALA A 223 -1.62 2.99 -11.85
C ALA A 223 -2.68 3.21 -10.76
N ILE A 224 -2.35 3.92 -9.67
CA ILE A 224 -3.29 4.30 -8.61
C ILE A 224 -4.38 5.23 -9.16
N VAL A 225 -4.01 6.26 -9.91
CA VAL A 225 -4.98 7.18 -10.52
C VAL A 225 -5.91 6.45 -11.50
N GLU A 226 -5.38 5.57 -12.32
CA GLU A 226 -6.19 4.74 -13.22
C GLU A 226 -7.06 3.72 -12.48
N ALA A 227 -6.60 3.19 -11.34
CA ALA A 227 -7.42 2.33 -10.47
C ALA A 227 -8.60 3.09 -9.87
N ALA A 228 -8.37 4.34 -9.52
CA ALA A 228 -9.35 5.22 -8.89
C ALA A 228 -10.39 5.77 -9.87
N LEU A 229 -9.95 6.31 -10.99
CA LEU A 229 -10.78 7.11 -11.91
C LEU A 229 -11.15 6.38 -13.21
N GLY A 230 -10.41 5.34 -13.56
CA GLY A 230 -10.61 4.58 -14.80
C GLY A 230 -11.59 3.42 -14.65
N THR A 231 -11.68 2.62 -15.72
CA THR A 231 -12.48 1.39 -15.73
C THR A 231 -12.02 0.46 -14.60
N TRP A 232 -12.97 -0.08 -13.84
CA TRP A 232 -12.65 -0.98 -12.74
C TRP A 232 -11.97 -2.27 -13.22
N ARG A 233 -10.93 -2.66 -12.49
CA ARG A 233 -10.28 -3.98 -12.56
C ARG A 233 -9.88 -4.36 -11.13
N MET A 234 -10.01 -5.62 -10.77
CA MET A 234 -9.66 -6.08 -9.42
C MET A 234 -8.19 -5.79 -9.08
N ARG A 235 -7.29 -6.06 -10.02
CA ARG A 235 -5.85 -5.85 -9.84
C ARG A 235 -5.26 -4.98 -10.94
N ARG A 236 -4.33 -4.12 -10.55
CA ARG A 236 -3.49 -3.33 -11.45
C ARG A 236 -2.03 -3.47 -11.06
N THR A 237 -1.31 -4.23 -11.83
CA THR A 237 0.13 -4.37 -11.68
C THR A 237 0.80 -3.35 -12.62
N PRO A 238 1.64 -2.44 -12.11
CA PRO A 238 2.38 -1.51 -12.96
C PRO A 238 3.18 -2.24 -14.05
N ALA A 239 3.35 -1.59 -15.20
CA ALA A 239 4.07 -2.18 -16.34
C ALA A 239 5.52 -2.56 -15.96
N GLY A 240 6.07 -3.55 -16.67
CA GLY A 240 7.42 -4.06 -16.46
C GLY A 240 7.46 -5.45 -15.83
N GLN A 241 8.53 -5.76 -15.11
CA GLN A 241 8.79 -7.08 -14.52
C GLN A 241 7.64 -7.56 -13.60
N ALA A 242 7.06 -6.67 -12.81
CA ALA A 242 5.93 -7.01 -11.94
C ALA A 242 4.73 -7.55 -12.72
N SER A 243 4.39 -6.95 -13.85
CA SER A 243 3.27 -7.38 -14.69
C SER A 243 3.50 -8.78 -15.31
N LEU A 244 4.73 -9.09 -15.65
CA LEU A 244 5.08 -10.43 -16.15
C LEU A 244 4.96 -11.46 -15.02
N LEU A 245 5.53 -11.18 -13.85
CA LEU A 245 5.49 -12.07 -12.68
C LEU A 245 4.06 -12.35 -12.23
N SER A 246 3.18 -11.34 -12.20
CA SER A 246 1.78 -11.51 -11.78
C SER A 246 1.01 -12.46 -12.70
N LYS A 247 1.30 -12.43 -14.01
CA LYS A 247 0.69 -13.33 -14.99
C LYS A 247 1.23 -14.77 -14.89
N LEU A 248 2.54 -14.91 -14.69
CA LEU A 248 3.20 -16.20 -14.66
C LEU A 248 2.99 -16.95 -13.35
N ARG A 249 3.02 -16.26 -12.21
CA ARG A 249 2.99 -16.88 -10.87
C ARG A 249 1.85 -17.89 -10.68
N ARG A 250 0.68 -17.60 -11.21
CA ARG A 250 -0.50 -18.47 -11.07
C ARG A 250 -0.34 -19.85 -11.75
N PHE A 251 0.50 -19.92 -12.78
CA PHE A 251 0.67 -21.11 -13.62
C PHE A 251 2.07 -21.73 -13.50
N MET A 252 3.01 -21.09 -12.80
CA MET A 252 4.37 -21.60 -12.66
C MET A 252 4.44 -22.66 -11.55
N PRO A 253 5.13 -23.80 -11.79
CA PRO A 253 5.47 -24.76 -10.75
C PRO A 253 6.29 -24.11 -9.62
N ALA A 254 6.12 -24.59 -8.39
CA ALA A 254 6.78 -24.00 -7.22
C ALA A 254 8.32 -24.04 -7.30
N GLY A 255 8.92 -25.12 -7.77
CA GLY A 255 10.38 -25.28 -7.84
C GLY A 255 11.10 -24.20 -8.65
N PRO A 256 10.75 -23.93 -9.92
CA PRO A 256 11.35 -22.84 -10.69
C PRO A 256 11.15 -21.45 -10.06
N VAL A 257 10.02 -21.21 -9.41
CA VAL A 257 9.77 -19.94 -8.70
C VAL A 257 10.70 -19.81 -7.50
N ASP A 258 10.82 -20.87 -6.70
CA ASP A 258 11.71 -20.92 -5.54
C ASP A 258 13.17 -20.68 -5.96
N ALA A 259 13.68 -21.43 -6.94
CA ALA A 259 15.05 -21.26 -7.45
C ALA A 259 15.30 -19.81 -7.95
N SER A 260 14.36 -19.23 -8.68
CA SER A 260 14.47 -17.86 -9.17
C SER A 260 14.49 -16.83 -8.03
N LEU A 261 13.64 -17.00 -7.03
CA LEU A 261 13.59 -16.10 -5.85
C LEU A 261 14.90 -16.23 -5.05
N ARG A 262 15.35 -17.41 -4.71
CA ARG A 262 16.62 -17.64 -4.00
C ARG A 262 17.79 -16.99 -4.73
N LYS A 263 17.90 -17.19 -6.04
CA LYS A 263 18.93 -16.57 -6.87
C LYS A 263 18.86 -15.04 -6.84
N SER A 264 17.68 -14.45 -6.94
CA SER A 264 17.52 -12.98 -6.93
C SER A 264 17.87 -12.35 -5.58
N PHE A 265 17.81 -13.13 -4.50
CA PHE A 265 18.22 -12.72 -3.15
C PHE A 265 19.64 -13.17 -2.77
N GLY A 266 20.40 -13.75 -3.71
CA GLY A 266 21.77 -14.21 -3.48
C GLY A 266 21.87 -15.45 -2.59
N LEU A 267 20.80 -16.23 -2.47
CA LEU A 267 20.66 -17.42 -1.64
C LEU A 267 20.74 -18.73 -2.48
N GLY A 268 21.55 -18.73 -3.51
CA GLY A 268 21.73 -19.86 -4.43
C GLY A 268 22.59 -20.97 -3.87
#